data_ef358c5a8a5ef386f73c440f1adc7056
#
_entry.id   ef358c5a8a5ef386f73c440f1adc7056
#
_cell.length_a   1.000
_cell.length_b   1.000
_cell.length_c   1.000
_cell.angle_alpha   90.00
_cell.angle_beta   90.00
_cell.angle_gamma   90.00
#
_symmetry.space_group_name_H-M   'P 1'
#
loop_
_entity.id
_entity.type
_entity.pdbx_description
1 polymer ?
#
loop_
_entity_poly.entity_id
_entity_poly.type
_entity_poly.pdbx_seq_one_letter_code
_entity_poly.pdbx_strand_id
1 'polypeptide(L)'
;MNTYLKKSCLIFISLFGMSLSLSFAQLSEPLPFMTHAKPLSAEIVDLGMLDTVPSTAALVRLPNRKIVYMVKEQGKWEPFYVKAIETGYWDTRYEKDTDYDSVFADMREMGANTAYVMLHWEDIEPADNRFDYSFADSVVAAAGRQGLKVGWVLFLHAQKERVPSLKPETAWTFHLDDRDSSNYTMQWVKRDGKLYSNIKDILDYGVRPLHVYGHKEIFYRVRRMLYQLARHYRFDETVIGVQLGNEEGFSFLDESDFNPVTAELYKEWMRKTNKTDYAQFKKEAMDWWWQQFTSAYHEGDPYKIISFNLDAAQAEAGDPERVAMTGTSASTYADGNLDVIGTMFYKGWGYKAILGLDHRYNNSYNYQLPILIPSEIGIGRFNSPVWFRHFIAHTLERAAQGFGVYCYGEVRKELPELGDVRNELIRMLKNISLNEDIIWEGLPGPGAVSCQVDEPGVQVSHLNKNGQETLALIYFPEAKEITDSSRVSNLRTLKLNCMTQKERQYKVDIYKNGECIKSNSLSLKAGISRSITVEGIRMDDIVFVSIR
;
A
#
# COMPACT_ATOMS: atom_id res chain seq x y z
N MET A 1 -36.47 11.30 36.56
CA MET A 1 -36.08 10.40 35.47
C MET A 1 -36.55 10.85 34.06
N ASN A 2 -37.16 12.01 33.92
CA ASN A 2 -37.73 12.45 32.63
C ASN A 2 -37.03 13.65 31.96
N THR A 3 -35.95 14.15 32.54
CA THR A 3 -35.27 15.37 32.02
C THR A 3 -33.98 15.04 31.22
N TYR A 4 -33.43 13.87 31.37
CA TYR A 4 -32.23 13.44 30.64
C TYR A 4 -32.53 12.87 29.24
N LEU A 5 -33.68 12.23 29.04
CA LEU A 5 -34.10 11.68 27.74
C LEU A 5 -34.45 12.75 26.68
N LYS A 6 -34.92 13.94 27.11
CA LYS A 6 -35.24 15.03 26.16
C LYS A 6 -34.04 15.78 25.62
N LYS A 7 -32.92 15.83 26.39
CA LYS A 7 -31.68 16.47 25.91
C LYS A 7 -30.91 15.59 24.92
N SER A 8 -30.93 14.26 25.11
CA SER A 8 -30.25 13.32 24.20
C SER A 8 -30.93 13.24 22.82
N CYS A 9 -32.26 13.31 22.74
CA CYS A 9 -32.98 13.35 21.46
C CYS A 9 -32.75 14.65 20.68
N LEU A 10 -32.62 15.80 21.33
CA LEU A 10 -32.38 17.08 20.65
C LEU A 10 -30.94 17.18 20.09
N ILE A 11 -29.95 16.57 20.75
CA ILE A 11 -28.58 16.51 20.25
C ILE A 11 -28.47 15.54 19.05
N PHE A 12 -29.22 14.43 19.05
CA PHE A 12 -29.24 13.49 17.92
C PHE A 12 -29.92 14.08 16.67
N ILE A 13 -30.99 14.85 16.83
CA ILE A 13 -31.70 15.51 15.71
C ILE A 13 -30.83 16.66 15.15
N SER A 14 -30.07 17.38 15.98
CA SER A 14 -29.19 18.46 15.48
C SER A 14 -27.97 17.93 14.74
N LEU A 15 -27.40 16.78 15.16
CA LEU A 15 -26.27 16.14 14.46
C LEU A 15 -26.71 15.48 13.13
N PHE A 16 -27.91 14.92 13.06
CA PHE A 16 -28.45 14.36 11.81
C PHE A 16 -28.90 15.47 10.84
N GLY A 17 -29.42 16.58 11.33
CA GLY A 17 -29.75 17.75 10.53
C GLY A 17 -28.54 18.50 9.99
N MET A 18 -27.41 18.51 10.73
CA MET A 18 -26.17 19.14 10.28
C MET A 18 -25.47 18.33 9.17
N SER A 19 -25.54 16.99 9.16
CA SER A 19 -24.91 16.18 8.12
C SER A 19 -25.64 16.25 6.77
N LEU A 20 -26.96 16.41 6.78
CA LEU A 20 -27.75 16.58 5.55
C LEU A 20 -27.65 18.01 4.98
N SER A 21 -27.55 19.03 5.84
CA SER A 21 -27.38 20.41 5.39
C SER A 21 -25.95 20.69 4.87
N LEU A 22 -24.93 20.03 5.39
CA LEU A 22 -23.55 20.15 4.91
C LEU A 22 -23.37 19.65 3.47
N SER A 23 -24.07 18.59 3.04
CA SER A 23 -23.91 18.06 1.68
C SER A 23 -24.48 18.98 0.60
N PHE A 24 -25.60 19.67 0.84
CA PHE A 24 -26.17 20.62 -0.10
C PHE A 24 -25.51 22.01 -0.06
N ALA A 25 -25.07 22.47 1.11
CA ALA A 25 -24.35 23.73 1.24
C ALA A 25 -22.99 23.67 0.56
N GLN A 26 -22.27 22.53 0.67
CA GLN A 26 -20.97 22.34 0.03
C GLN A 26 -21.03 22.38 -1.51
N LEU A 27 -22.12 21.91 -2.13
CA LEU A 27 -22.28 21.96 -3.59
C LEU A 27 -22.57 23.40 -4.10
N SER A 28 -23.05 24.31 -3.25
CA SER A 28 -23.31 25.71 -3.63
C SER A 28 -22.04 26.58 -3.51
N GLU A 29 -21.06 26.22 -2.69
CA GLU A 29 -19.84 26.99 -2.53
C GLU A 29 -18.83 26.74 -3.67
N PRO A 30 -17.96 27.71 -4.01
CA PRO A 30 -16.89 27.49 -4.97
C PRO A 30 -15.91 26.44 -4.46
N LEU A 31 -15.28 25.68 -5.37
CA LEU A 31 -14.22 24.74 -5.03
C LEU A 31 -13.10 25.47 -4.28
N PRO A 32 -12.69 25.01 -3.07
CA PRO A 32 -11.65 25.68 -2.27
C PRO A 32 -10.25 25.38 -2.80
N PHE A 33 -10.07 25.36 -4.12
CA PHE A 33 -8.84 24.97 -4.78
C PHE A 33 -7.60 25.70 -4.23
N MET A 34 -6.55 24.95 -3.89
CA MET A 34 -5.29 25.46 -3.34
C MET A 34 -5.44 26.29 -2.06
N THR A 35 -6.40 25.96 -1.22
CA THR A 35 -6.50 26.57 0.13
C THR A 35 -5.41 26.01 1.05
N HIS A 36 -4.98 26.81 2.02
CA HIS A 36 -3.89 26.48 2.95
C HIS A 36 -4.38 25.82 4.27
N ALA A 37 -5.52 25.13 4.24
CA ALA A 37 -5.93 24.35 5.41
C ALA A 37 -4.88 23.24 5.66
N LYS A 38 -4.46 23.07 6.92
CA LYS A 38 -3.54 21.99 7.28
C LYS A 38 -4.23 20.66 7.00
N PRO A 39 -3.68 19.80 6.15
CA PRO A 39 -4.28 18.50 5.88
C PRO A 39 -4.17 17.59 7.11
N LEU A 40 -5.13 16.67 7.25
CA LEU A 40 -5.09 15.62 8.27
C LEU A 40 -4.32 14.41 7.72
N SER A 41 -3.56 13.76 8.56
CA SER A 41 -2.93 12.46 8.37
C SER A 41 -3.31 11.54 9.52
N ALA A 42 -2.96 10.26 9.45
CA ALA A 42 -3.15 9.35 10.58
C ALA A 42 -2.49 9.90 11.85
N GLU A 43 -3.20 9.83 12.96
CA GLU A 43 -2.65 10.15 14.27
C GLU A 43 -1.64 9.08 14.70
N ILE A 44 -0.42 9.51 15.03
CA ILE A 44 0.59 8.62 15.59
C ILE A 44 0.45 8.64 17.12
N VAL A 45 0.21 7.46 17.66
CA VAL A 45 -0.02 7.28 19.11
C VAL A 45 1.25 6.79 19.78
N ASP A 46 1.60 7.33 20.93
CA ASP A 46 2.66 6.73 21.75
C ASP A 46 2.17 5.41 22.38
N LEU A 47 3.05 4.40 22.46
CA LEU A 47 2.69 3.04 22.89
C LEU A 47 1.89 3.00 24.21
N GLY A 48 2.23 3.87 25.19
CA GLY A 48 1.52 3.96 26.47
C GLY A 48 0.10 4.53 26.40
N MET A 49 -0.30 5.11 25.26
CA MET A 49 -1.62 5.70 25.04
C MET A 49 -2.54 4.84 24.18
N LEU A 50 -2.07 3.68 23.76
CA LEU A 50 -2.73 2.85 22.76
C LEU A 50 -4.14 2.40 23.17
N ASP A 51 -4.36 2.10 24.45
CA ASP A 51 -5.67 1.69 24.95
C ASP A 51 -6.74 2.80 24.90
N THR A 52 -6.32 4.06 24.73
CA THR A 52 -7.25 5.20 24.61
C THR A 52 -7.72 5.42 23.15
N VAL A 53 -7.16 4.70 22.19
CA VAL A 53 -7.46 4.87 20.75
C VAL A 53 -8.86 4.36 20.41
N PRO A 54 -9.77 5.23 19.94
CA PRO A 54 -11.12 4.85 19.56
C PRO A 54 -11.17 4.34 18.10
N SER A 55 -10.30 3.40 17.77
CA SER A 55 -10.23 2.66 16.51
C SER A 55 -9.67 1.26 16.75
N THR A 56 -9.53 0.47 15.71
CA THR A 56 -9.06 -0.93 15.78
C THR A 56 -7.73 -1.16 15.09
N ALA A 57 -7.16 -0.13 14.49
CA ALA A 57 -5.81 -0.13 13.97
C ALA A 57 -5.20 1.26 14.17
N ALA A 58 -3.89 1.35 14.35
CA ALA A 58 -3.21 2.62 14.58
C ALA A 58 -1.72 2.55 14.23
N LEU A 59 -1.17 3.69 13.87
CA LEU A 59 0.27 3.92 13.84
C LEU A 59 0.77 4.27 15.24
N VAL A 60 1.78 3.53 15.70
CA VAL A 60 2.28 3.62 17.07
C VAL A 60 3.76 3.96 17.08
N ARG A 61 4.13 4.94 17.90
CA ARG A 61 5.53 5.28 18.14
C ARG A 61 6.08 4.42 19.28
N LEU A 62 7.07 3.60 18.95
CA LEU A 62 7.81 2.80 19.92
C LEU A 62 8.82 3.64 20.71
N PRO A 63 9.35 3.12 21.86
CA PRO A 63 10.39 3.79 22.64
C PRO A 63 11.67 4.10 21.83
N ASN A 64 12.02 3.26 20.85
CA ASN A 64 13.12 3.52 19.91
C ASN A 64 12.77 4.54 18.81
N ARG A 65 11.57 5.15 18.92
CA ARG A 65 10.98 6.15 18.06
C ARG A 65 10.51 5.65 16.67
N LYS A 66 10.74 4.37 16.32
CA LYS A 66 10.17 3.80 15.11
C LYS A 66 8.65 3.92 15.13
N ILE A 67 8.05 4.23 13.99
CA ILE A 67 6.60 4.17 13.77
C ILE A 67 6.29 2.77 13.23
N VAL A 68 5.39 2.09 13.91
CA VAL A 68 4.95 0.73 13.58
C VAL A 68 3.44 0.66 13.46
N TYR A 69 2.94 -0.37 12.80
CA TYR A 69 1.51 -0.60 12.70
C TYR A 69 1.06 -1.62 13.72
N MET A 70 -0.04 -1.31 14.42
CA MET A 70 -0.70 -2.20 15.39
C MET A 70 -2.18 -2.33 15.06
N VAL A 71 -2.74 -3.50 15.35
CA VAL A 71 -4.16 -3.80 15.13
C VAL A 71 -4.77 -4.42 16.39
N LYS A 72 -6.09 -4.32 16.54
CA LYS A 72 -6.82 -5.09 17.54
C LYS A 72 -7.15 -6.48 17.00
N GLU A 73 -6.95 -7.46 17.86
CA GLU A 73 -7.43 -8.82 17.70
C GLU A 73 -8.14 -9.26 18.97
N GLN A 74 -9.43 -9.54 18.86
CA GLN A 74 -10.28 -9.89 20.00
C GLN A 74 -10.20 -8.85 21.14
N GLY A 75 -10.18 -7.57 20.77
CA GLY A 75 -10.11 -6.44 21.67
C GLY A 75 -8.72 -6.10 22.22
N LYS A 76 -7.67 -6.85 21.87
CA LYS A 76 -6.29 -6.61 22.33
C LYS A 76 -5.44 -6.04 21.20
N TRP A 77 -4.56 -5.11 21.54
CA TRP A 77 -3.60 -4.56 20.60
C TRP A 77 -2.42 -5.51 20.38
N GLU A 78 -2.19 -5.86 19.12
CA GLU A 78 -1.12 -6.75 18.71
C GLU A 78 -0.22 -6.08 17.65
N PRO A 79 1.10 -6.33 17.69
CA PRO A 79 2.01 -5.97 16.61
C PRO A 79 1.55 -6.53 15.27
N PHE A 80 1.61 -5.72 14.22
CA PHE A 80 1.13 -6.15 12.91
C PHE A 80 2.11 -5.76 11.79
N TYR A 81 2.75 -6.78 11.23
CA TYR A 81 3.52 -6.66 10.01
C TYR A 81 2.68 -7.14 8.83
N VAL A 82 2.33 -6.24 7.91
CA VAL A 82 1.42 -6.55 6.81
C VAL A 82 2.06 -7.55 5.85
N LYS A 83 1.43 -8.70 5.66
CA LYS A 83 1.77 -9.73 4.66
C LYS A 83 0.55 -9.92 3.78
N ALA A 84 0.38 -9.03 2.80
CA ALA A 84 -0.83 -9.00 1.99
C ALA A 84 -0.66 -9.78 0.68
N ILE A 85 -1.78 -10.37 0.23
CA ILE A 85 -1.96 -10.83 -1.15
C ILE A 85 -3.16 -10.08 -1.71
N GLU A 86 -2.99 -9.48 -2.88
CA GLU A 86 -4.07 -8.77 -3.55
C GLU A 86 -4.96 -9.74 -4.31
N THR A 87 -6.29 -9.63 -4.10
CA THR A 87 -7.26 -10.27 -4.97
C THR A 87 -7.31 -9.43 -6.24
N GLY A 88 -6.56 -9.88 -7.25
CA GLY A 88 -6.44 -9.16 -8.50
C GLY A 88 -7.79 -8.86 -9.12
N TYR A 89 -7.88 -7.71 -9.71
CA TYR A 89 -9.01 -7.24 -10.49
C TYR A 89 -9.52 -8.26 -11.52
N TRP A 90 -8.60 -9.07 -12.02
CA TRP A 90 -8.82 -10.05 -13.07
C TRP A 90 -9.22 -11.42 -12.56
N ASP A 91 -8.97 -11.73 -11.29
CA ASP A 91 -8.91 -13.11 -10.82
C ASP A 91 -10.13 -13.53 -10.02
N THR A 92 -10.76 -12.62 -9.26
CA THR A 92 -11.76 -13.05 -8.29
C THR A 92 -13.04 -12.25 -8.33
N ARG A 93 -12.97 -10.92 -8.43
CA ARG A 93 -14.15 -10.08 -8.28
C ARG A 93 -15.17 -10.20 -9.40
N TYR A 94 -14.74 -10.56 -10.60
CA TYR A 94 -15.57 -10.64 -11.79
C TYR A 94 -15.95 -12.06 -12.18
N GLU A 95 -15.42 -13.04 -11.48
CA GLU A 95 -15.95 -14.39 -11.54
C GLU A 95 -17.29 -14.40 -10.81
N LYS A 96 -18.32 -14.85 -11.51
CA LYS A 96 -19.71 -14.65 -11.17
C LYS A 96 -20.15 -15.19 -9.80
N ASP A 97 -19.34 -16.02 -9.17
CA ASP A 97 -19.62 -16.69 -7.91
C ASP A 97 -18.33 -16.82 -7.07
N THR A 98 -17.55 -15.72 -6.91
CA THR A 98 -16.33 -15.76 -6.09
C THR A 98 -16.64 -16.20 -4.67
N ASP A 99 -16.14 -17.37 -4.31
CA ASP A 99 -16.15 -17.86 -2.93
C ASP A 99 -14.99 -17.25 -2.15
N TYR A 100 -15.23 -16.09 -1.55
CA TYR A 100 -14.21 -15.39 -0.75
C TYR A 100 -13.72 -16.21 0.45
N ASP A 101 -14.53 -17.09 1.02
CA ASP A 101 -14.08 -17.96 2.09
C ASP A 101 -12.97 -18.91 1.61
N SER A 102 -13.13 -19.53 0.43
CA SER A 102 -12.09 -20.37 -0.17
C SER A 102 -10.84 -19.59 -0.57
N VAL A 103 -11.00 -18.41 -1.18
CA VAL A 103 -9.88 -17.53 -1.57
C VAL A 103 -9.06 -17.13 -0.33
N PHE A 104 -9.73 -16.69 0.71
CA PHE A 104 -9.06 -16.22 1.92
C PHE A 104 -8.46 -17.37 2.75
N ALA A 105 -9.11 -18.54 2.76
CA ALA A 105 -8.51 -19.74 3.34
C ALA A 105 -7.21 -20.11 2.63
N ASP A 106 -7.18 -20.05 1.30
CA ASP A 106 -5.97 -20.33 0.50
C ASP A 106 -4.86 -19.28 0.74
N MET A 107 -5.20 -17.99 0.82
CA MET A 107 -4.24 -16.95 1.20
C MET A 107 -3.67 -17.17 2.59
N ARG A 108 -4.52 -17.56 3.55
CA ARG A 108 -4.09 -17.87 4.91
C ARG A 108 -3.16 -19.09 4.96
N GLU A 109 -3.45 -20.13 4.17
CA GLU A 109 -2.60 -21.31 4.02
C GLU A 109 -1.21 -20.95 3.50
N MET A 110 -1.10 -19.97 2.58
CA MET A 110 0.18 -19.46 2.10
C MET A 110 0.97 -18.68 3.16
N GLY A 111 0.35 -18.25 4.25
CA GLY A 111 0.99 -17.49 5.33
C GLY A 111 0.70 -15.98 5.27
N ALA A 112 -0.20 -15.52 4.42
CA ALA A 112 -0.69 -14.16 4.45
C ALA A 112 -1.49 -13.88 5.74
N ASN A 113 -1.51 -12.64 6.18
CA ASN A 113 -2.37 -12.16 7.27
C ASN A 113 -3.31 -11.04 6.82
N THR A 114 -3.21 -10.61 5.56
CA THR A 114 -4.00 -9.53 4.98
C THR A 114 -4.41 -9.90 3.55
N ALA A 115 -5.64 -9.59 3.20
CA ALA A 115 -6.11 -9.56 1.82
C ALA A 115 -6.24 -8.09 1.38
N TYR A 116 -5.58 -7.70 0.30
CA TYR A 116 -5.90 -6.46 -0.40
C TYR A 116 -7.04 -6.77 -1.37
N VAL A 117 -8.18 -6.10 -1.19
CA VAL A 117 -9.40 -6.40 -1.94
C VAL A 117 -9.87 -5.17 -2.69
N MET A 118 -10.10 -5.34 -3.98
CA MET A 118 -10.65 -4.28 -4.81
C MET A 118 -12.09 -3.98 -4.43
N LEU A 119 -12.37 -2.70 -4.29
CA LEU A 119 -13.69 -2.17 -3.98
C LEU A 119 -13.97 -1.00 -4.93
N HIS A 120 -15.09 -1.05 -5.65
CA HIS A 120 -15.48 0.07 -6.49
C HIS A 120 -16.41 1.00 -5.73
N TRP A 121 -16.36 2.27 -6.07
CA TRP A 121 -17.23 3.28 -5.47
C TRP A 121 -18.71 2.90 -5.55
N GLU A 122 -19.17 2.42 -6.70
CA GLU A 122 -20.55 2.00 -6.92
C GLU A 122 -21.00 0.80 -6.10
N ASP A 123 -20.05 0.00 -5.56
CA ASP A 123 -20.39 -1.11 -4.66
C ASP A 123 -20.85 -0.63 -3.28
N ILE A 124 -20.39 0.55 -2.87
CA ILE A 124 -20.70 1.11 -1.56
C ILE A 124 -21.63 2.32 -1.63
N GLU A 125 -21.74 2.95 -2.79
CA GLU A 125 -22.66 4.07 -3.04
C GLU A 125 -23.39 3.86 -4.37
N PRO A 126 -24.37 2.92 -4.43
CA PRO A 126 -25.08 2.56 -5.68
C PRO A 126 -26.00 3.67 -6.21
N ALA A 127 -26.25 4.70 -5.43
CA ALA A 127 -26.94 5.92 -5.85
C ALA A 127 -26.43 7.11 -5.02
N ASP A 128 -26.59 8.33 -5.51
CA ASP A 128 -26.08 9.53 -4.87
C ASP A 128 -26.51 9.63 -3.40
N ASN A 129 -25.53 9.71 -2.51
CA ASN A 129 -25.71 9.78 -1.05
C ASN A 129 -26.52 8.60 -0.45
N ARG A 130 -26.56 7.47 -1.16
CA ARG A 130 -27.19 6.24 -0.70
C ARG A 130 -26.14 5.15 -0.56
N PHE A 131 -25.68 4.94 0.66
CA PHE A 131 -24.64 3.96 0.97
C PHE A 131 -25.25 2.59 1.25
N ASP A 132 -24.62 1.53 0.68
CA ASP A 132 -24.95 0.12 0.89
C ASP A 132 -23.64 -0.66 1.00
N TYR A 133 -23.31 -1.10 2.20
CA TYR A 133 -22.08 -1.83 2.48
C TYR A 133 -22.27 -3.35 2.45
N SER A 134 -23.44 -3.86 2.09
CA SER A 134 -23.77 -5.29 2.20
C SER A 134 -22.77 -6.21 1.48
N PHE A 135 -22.30 -5.82 0.29
CA PHE A 135 -21.25 -6.55 -0.41
C PHE A 135 -19.91 -6.47 0.35
N ALA A 136 -19.46 -5.28 0.68
CA ALA A 136 -18.18 -5.08 1.36
C ALA A 136 -18.17 -5.76 2.74
N ASP A 137 -19.25 -5.66 3.51
CA ASP A 137 -19.40 -6.34 4.80
C ASP A 137 -19.35 -7.86 4.66
N SER A 138 -19.89 -8.43 3.58
CA SER A 138 -19.80 -9.87 3.32
C SER A 138 -18.37 -10.33 3.07
N VAL A 139 -17.58 -9.54 2.36
CA VAL A 139 -16.15 -9.79 2.12
C VAL A 139 -15.35 -9.67 3.42
N VAL A 140 -15.60 -8.63 4.21
CA VAL A 140 -14.97 -8.44 5.53
C VAL A 140 -15.27 -9.61 6.47
N ALA A 141 -16.53 -10.04 6.50
CA ALA A 141 -16.93 -11.21 7.31
C ALA A 141 -16.22 -12.50 6.87
N ALA A 142 -16.06 -12.72 5.56
CA ALA A 142 -15.32 -13.87 5.03
C ALA A 142 -13.85 -13.83 5.43
N ALA A 143 -13.18 -12.66 5.31
CA ALA A 143 -11.80 -12.47 5.75
C ALA A 143 -11.64 -12.73 7.26
N GLY A 144 -12.55 -12.19 8.07
CA GLY A 144 -12.56 -12.40 9.52
C GLY A 144 -12.69 -13.86 9.92
N ARG A 145 -13.55 -14.65 9.22
CA ARG A 145 -13.66 -16.11 9.46
C ARG A 145 -12.35 -16.85 9.20
N GLN A 146 -11.54 -16.37 8.26
CA GLN A 146 -10.24 -16.98 7.94
C GLN A 146 -9.08 -16.36 8.75
N GLY A 147 -9.34 -15.41 9.64
CA GLY A 147 -8.32 -14.72 10.43
C GLY A 147 -7.42 -13.80 9.61
N LEU A 148 -7.93 -13.26 8.49
CA LEU A 148 -7.26 -12.25 7.69
C LEU A 148 -7.78 -10.85 8.02
N LYS A 149 -6.91 -9.85 7.88
CA LYS A 149 -7.30 -8.45 7.80
C LYS A 149 -7.61 -8.07 6.34
N VAL A 150 -8.33 -6.98 6.16
CA VAL A 150 -8.68 -6.42 4.84
C VAL A 150 -8.08 -5.02 4.72
N GLY A 151 -7.31 -4.80 3.66
CA GLY A 151 -6.98 -3.48 3.14
C GLY A 151 -7.77 -3.25 1.85
N TRP A 152 -8.59 -2.22 1.80
CA TRP A 152 -9.34 -1.92 0.59
C TRP A 152 -8.44 -1.29 -0.47
N VAL A 153 -8.53 -1.74 -1.72
CA VAL A 153 -8.03 -1.05 -2.90
C VAL A 153 -9.23 -0.39 -3.56
N LEU A 154 -9.43 0.90 -3.29
CA LEU A 154 -10.65 1.60 -3.64
C LEU A 154 -10.55 2.26 -5.01
N PHE A 155 -11.36 1.80 -5.95
CA PHE A 155 -11.47 2.40 -7.27
C PHE A 155 -12.48 3.55 -7.27
N LEU A 156 -12.01 4.73 -7.66
CA LEU A 156 -12.79 5.98 -7.67
C LEU A 156 -13.62 6.17 -8.95
N HIS A 157 -13.75 5.17 -9.77
CA HIS A 157 -14.45 5.25 -11.06
C HIS A 157 -15.36 4.06 -11.26
N ALA A 158 -16.46 4.29 -11.94
CA ALA A 158 -17.38 3.24 -12.35
C ALA A 158 -16.81 2.46 -13.54
N GLN A 159 -16.87 1.13 -13.47
CA GLN A 159 -16.44 0.25 -14.55
C GLN A 159 -17.63 -0.51 -15.17
N LYS A 160 -18.64 0.23 -15.52
CA LYS A 160 -19.92 -0.28 -16.02
C LYS A 160 -19.79 -1.38 -17.08
N GLU A 161 -18.79 -1.28 -17.94
CA GLU A 161 -18.69 -2.17 -19.10
C GLU A 161 -17.93 -3.46 -18.83
N ARG A 162 -17.22 -3.54 -17.71
CA ARG A 162 -16.50 -4.74 -17.30
C ARG A 162 -17.28 -5.66 -16.38
N VAL A 163 -18.29 -5.13 -15.73
CA VAL A 163 -19.15 -5.90 -14.84
C VAL A 163 -20.50 -6.07 -15.52
N PRO A 164 -20.70 -7.15 -16.30
CA PRO A 164 -21.97 -7.40 -16.99
C PRO A 164 -23.17 -7.43 -16.07
N SER A 165 -22.94 -7.61 -14.75
CA SER A 165 -23.95 -7.59 -13.70
C SER A 165 -24.32 -6.20 -13.22
N LEU A 166 -23.49 -5.15 -13.48
CA LEU A 166 -23.85 -3.79 -13.14
C LEU A 166 -24.87 -3.29 -14.15
N LYS A 167 -26.08 -3.09 -13.68
CA LYS A 167 -27.11 -2.48 -14.50
C LYS A 167 -26.71 -1.03 -14.81
N PRO A 168 -26.98 -0.55 -16.02
CA PRO A 168 -26.73 0.84 -16.40
C PRO A 168 -27.25 1.86 -15.41
N GLU A 169 -28.37 1.55 -14.76
CA GLU A 169 -29.05 2.41 -13.82
C GLU A 169 -28.33 2.55 -12.47
N THR A 170 -27.40 1.66 -12.13
CA THR A 170 -26.64 1.71 -10.87
C THR A 170 -25.32 2.45 -10.97
N ALA A 171 -24.80 2.66 -12.18
CA ALA A 171 -23.59 3.44 -12.42
C ALA A 171 -23.90 4.96 -12.43
N TRP A 172 -24.55 5.44 -11.38
CA TRP A 172 -24.98 6.86 -11.27
C TRP A 172 -23.82 7.83 -11.18
N THR A 173 -22.68 7.37 -10.71
CA THR A 173 -21.54 8.22 -10.48
C THR A 173 -20.97 8.76 -11.78
N PHE A 174 -20.98 7.95 -12.85
CA PHE A 174 -20.36 8.34 -14.12
C PHE A 174 -20.96 7.54 -15.28
N HIS A 175 -21.88 8.14 -15.98
CA HIS A 175 -22.32 7.61 -17.25
C HIS A 175 -21.20 7.83 -18.28
N LEU A 176 -20.57 6.75 -18.70
CA LEU A 176 -19.59 6.73 -19.78
C LEU A 176 -20.28 6.73 -21.15
N ASP A 177 -21.38 7.40 -21.29
CA ASP A 177 -21.97 7.62 -22.61
C ASP A 177 -21.29 8.84 -23.23
N ASP A 178 -20.43 8.61 -24.20
CA ASP A 178 -19.75 9.64 -24.98
C ASP A 178 -20.72 10.56 -25.75
N ARG A 179 -21.99 10.14 -25.84
CA ARG A 179 -23.06 10.92 -26.44
C ARG A 179 -23.73 11.88 -25.46
N ASP A 180 -23.48 11.75 -24.17
CA ASP A 180 -24.05 12.62 -23.17
C ASP A 180 -23.09 13.76 -22.82
N SER A 181 -23.36 14.94 -23.39
CA SER A 181 -22.58 16.14 -23.16
C SER A 181 -22.56 16.61 -21.70
N SER A 182 -23.49 16.15 -20.84
CA SER A 182 -23.49 16.49 -19.42
C SER A 182 -22.28 15.90 -18.68
N ASN A 183 -21.72 14.81 -19.17
CA ASN A 183 -20.54 14.15 -18.62
C ASN A 183 -19.22 14.72 -19.13
N TYR A 184 -19.23 15.57 -20.14
CA TYR A 184 -18.03 16.10 -20.78
C TYR A 184 -17.07 16.79 -19.81
N THR A 185 -17.59 17.51 -18.83
CA THR A 185 -16.78 18.20 -17.81
C THR A 185 -16.25 17.30 -16.71
N MET A 186 -16.70 16.05 -16.64
CA MET A 186 -16.31 15.06 -15.63
C MET A 186 -15.35 14.00 -16.13
N GLN A 187 -15.04 13.98 -17.44
CA GLN A 187 -14.20 12.97 -18.06
C GLN A 187 -12.90 13.56 -18.61
N TRP A 188 -11.92 12.72 -18.81
CA TRP A 188 -10.73 13.10 -19.53
C TRP A 188 -11.04 13.44 -21.00
N VAL A 189 -10.39 14.49 -21.46
CA VAL A 189 -10.51 14.97 -22.84
C VAL A 189 -9.14 14.94 -23.50
N LYS A 190 -9.04 14.27 -24.65
CA LYS A 190 -7.83 14.21 -25.45
C LYS A 190 -7.54 15.56 -26.12
N ARG A 191 -6.30 15.72 -26.63
CA ARG A 191 -5.86 16.95 -27.32
C ARG A 191 -6.74 17.34 -28.51
N ASP A 192 -7.34 16.36 -29.20
CA ASP A 192 -8.27 16.58 -30.32
C ASP A 192 -9.70 16.94 -29.90
N GLY A 193 -9.94 17.08 -28.61
CA GLY A 193 -11.23 17.44 -28.02
C GLY A 193 -12.18 16.25 -27.84
N LYS A 194 -11.75 15.02 -28.12
CA LYS A 194 -12.57 13.83 -27.88
C LYS A 194 -12.48 13.37 -26.44
N LEU A 195 -13.55 12.77 -25.93
CA LEU A 195 -13.53 12.09 -24.66
C LEU A 195 -12.56 10.88 -24.69
N TYR A 196 -11.92 10.64 -23.58
CA TYR A 196 -11.12 9.44 -23.38
C TYR A 196 -12.05 8.27 -23.03
N SER A 197 -12.64 7.70 -24.06
CA SER A 197 -13.64 6.62 -23.97
C SER A 197 -13.21 5.33 -24.64
N ASN A 198 -11.91 5.08 -24.73
CA ASN A 198 -11.44 3.86 -25.37
C ASN A 198 -11.56 2.67 -24.41
N ILE A 199 -12.73 2.04 -24.46
CA ILE A 199 -13.07 0.85 -23.68
C ILE A 199 -12.04 -0.27 -23.84
N LYS A 200 -11.46 -0.41 -25.01
CA LYS A 200 -10.43 -1.42 -25.24
C LYS A 200 -9.18 -1.14 -24.42
N ASP A 201 -8.71 0.10 -24.38
CA ASP A 201 -7.57 0.50 -23.55
C ASP A 201 -7.92 0.38 -22.05
N ILE A 202 -9.14 0.72 -21.67
CA ILE A 202 -9.67 0.49 -20.33
C ILE A 202 -9.60 -0.99 -19.97
N LEU A 203 -10.01 -1.88 -20.88
CA LEU A 203 -10.03 -3.30 -20.64
C LEU A 203 -8.62 -3.90 -20.55
N ASP A 204 -7.71 -3.50 -21.42
CA ASP A 204 -6.39 -4.10 -21.50
C ASP A 204 -5.45 -3.65 -20.37
N TYR A 205 -5.64 -2.44 -19.81
CA TYR A 205 -4.74 -1.83 -18.83
C TYR A 205 -5.42 -1.42 -17.53
N GLY A 206 -6.71 -1.68 -17.37
CA GLY A 206 -7.46 -1.17 -16.23
C GLY A 206 -7.62 0.35 -16.24
N VAL A 207 -7.26 1.01 -17.34
CA VAL A 207 -7.41 2.44 -17.54
C VAL A 207 -8.87 2.82 -17.56
N ARG A 208 -9.18 3.94 -17.03
CA ARG A 208 -10.54 4.33 -16.70
C ARG A 208 -10.75 5.76 -17.14
N PRO A 209 -11.91 6.07 -17.71
CA PRO A 209 -12.29 7.44 -17.94
C PRO A 209 -12.48 8.09 -16.58
N LEU A 210 -11.40 8.62 -16.07
CA LEU A 210 -11.42 9.22 -14.77
C LEU A 210 -12.06 10.59 -14.81
N HIS A 211 -12.61 10.87 -13.67
CA HIS A 211 -13.16 12.12 -13.34
C HIS A 211 -12.05 13.14 -13.20
N VAL A 212 -12.30 14.29 -13.65
CA VAL A 212 -11.48 15.44 -13.31
C VAL A 212 -11.80 15.79 -11.86
N TYR A 213 -10.90 15.44 -10.94
CA TYR A 213 -11.10 15.70 -9.50
C TYR A 213 -11.35 17.17 -9.17
N GLY A 214 -10.92 18.07 -10.03
CA GLY A 214 -11.25 19.49 -9.96
C GLY A 214 -12.69 19.82 -10.30
N HIS A 215 -13.46 18.88 -10.86
CA HIS A 215 -14.90 19.06 -11.00
C HIS A 215 -15.53 19.06 -9.62
N LYS A 216 -16.18 20.16 -9.27
CA LYS A 216 -16.67 20.41 -7.92
C LYS A 216 -17.53 19.28 -7.36
N GLU A 217 -18.44 18.76 -8.17
CA GLU A 217 -19.33 17.69 -7.74
C GLU A 217 -18.57 16.40 -7.42
N ILE A 218 -17.61 16.01 -8.27
CA ILE A 218 -16.75 14.82 -8.04
C ILE A 218 -15.93 15.00 -6.79
N PHE A 219 -15.27 16.14 -6.64
CA PHE A 219 -14.46 16.45 -5.48
C PHE A 219 -15.21 16.25 -4.15
N TYR A 220 -16.41 16.80 -4.04
CA TYR A 220 -17.19 16.68 -2.80
C TYR A 220 -17.79 15.28 -2.61
N ARG A 221 -18.15 14.59 -3.69
CA ARG A 221 -18.62 13.21 -3.62
C ARG A 221 -17.53 12.23 -3.18
N VAL A 222 -16.31 12.36 -3.72
CA VAL A 222 -15.14 11.55 -3.28
C VAL A 222 -14.88 11.79 -1.80
N ARG A 223 -14.81 13.04 -1.36
CA ARG A 223 -14.61 13.36 0.06
C ARG A 223 -15.69 12.75 0.96
N ARG A 224 -16.96 12.88 0.56
CA ARG A 224 -18.09 12.31 1.30
C ARG A 224 -17.96 10.77 1.39
N MET A 225 -17.69 10.13 0.27
CA MET A 225 -17.55 8.68 0.20
C MET A 225 -16.42 8.19 1.10
N LEU A 226 -15.24 8.81 1.05
CA LEU A 226 -14.11 8.46 1.91
C LEU A 226 -14.41 8.63 3.39
N TYR A 227 -15.06 9.73 3.77
CA TYR A 227 -15.50 9.94 5.15
C TYR A 227 -16.46 8.83 5.62
N GLN A 228 -17.45 8.48 4.79
CA GLN A 228 -18.44 7.47 5.14
C GLN A 228 -17.82 6.07 5.21
N LEU A 229 -16.93 5.72 4.29
CA LEU A 229 -16.18 4.44 4.30
C LEU A 229 -15.34 4.31 5.58
N ALA A 230 -14.55 5.33 5.89
CA ALA A 230 -13.71 5.34 7.08
C ALA A 230 -14.54 5.21 8.36
N ARG A 231 -15.65 5.98 8.45
CA ARG A 231 -16.56 5.94 9.59
C ARG A 231 -17.25 4.58 9.75
N HIS A 232 -17.65 3.93 8.65
CA HIS A 232 -18.32 2.63 8.67
C HIS A 232 -17.41 1.56 9.29
N TYR A 233 -16.15 1.52 8.88
CA TYR A 233 -15.20 0.50 9.34
C TYR A 233 -14.32 0.91 10.53
N ARG A 234 -14.54 2.07 11.14
CA ARG A 234 -13.71 2.58 12.24
C ARG A 234 -13.51 1.58 13.37
N PHE A 235 -14.57 0.88 13.76
CA PHE A 235 -14.56 -0.07 14.87
C PHE A 235 -14.52 -1.54 14.44
N ASP A 236 -14.38 -1.80 13.15
CA ASP A 236 -14.21 -3.16 12.62
C ASP A 236 -12.75 -3.58 12.78
N GLU A 237 -12.51 -4.72 13.44
CA GLU A 237 -11.15 -5.23 13.68
C GLU A 237 -10.55 -5.89 12.44
N THR A 238 -11.34 -6.20 11.43
CA THR A 238 -10.88 -6.87 10.21
C THR A 238 -10.31 -5.86 9.21
N VAL A 239 -10.91 -4.67 9.09
CA VAL A 239 -10.46 -3.63 8.15
C VAL A 239 -9.32 -2.81 8.74
N ILE A 240 -8.18 -2.75 8.05
CA ILE A 240 -6.97 -2.06 8.52
C ILE A 240 -6.69 -0.73 7.83
N GLY A 241 -7.21 -0.49 6.63
CA GLY A 241 -6.96 0.76 5.91
C GLY A 241 -7.46 0.71 4.48
N VAL A 242 -7.09 1.73 3.71
CA VAL A 242 -7.49 1.86 2.31
C VAL A 242 -6.30 2.33 1.46
N GLN A 243 -6.16 1.74 0.29
CA GLN A 243 -5.41 2.32 -0.83
C GLN A 243 -6.40 3.09 -1.68
N LEU A 244 -6.17 4.37 -1.85
CA LEU A 244 -7.04 5.26 -2.62
C LEU A 244 -6.64 5.25 -4.09
N GLY A 245 -7.52 4.72 -4.93
CA GLY A 245 -7.30 4.61 -6.36
C GLY A 245 -6.22 3.58 -6.74
N ASN A 246 -5.94 3.51 -8.01
CA ASN A 246 -4.88 2.71 -8.59
C ASN A 246 -4.27 3.47 -9.75
N GLU A 247 -3.00 3.87 -9.62
CA GLU A 247 -2.24 4.62 -10.63
C GLU A 247 -2.93 5.92 -11.09
N GLU A 248 -3.55 6.64 -10.15
CA GLU A 248 -4.34 7.84 -10.45
C GLU A 248 -3.46 9.02 -10.89
N GLY A 249 -3.97 9.83 -11.81
CA GLY A 249 -3.28 11.00 -12.33
C GLY A 249 -4.14 11.84 -13.28
N PHE A 250 -3.59 12.95 -13.80
CA PHE A 250 -4.24 13.76 -14.85
C PHE A 250 -4.39 13.01 -16.16
N SER A 251 -3.50 12.08 -16.45
CA SER A 251 -3.50 11.24 -17.63
C SER A 251 -2.85 9.91 -17.30
N PHE A 252 -3.14 8.87 -18.04
CA PHE A 252 -2.56 7.55 -17.81
C PHE A 252 -1.67 7.08 -18.96
N LEU A 253 -2.21 6.80 -20.13
CA LEU A 253 -1.44 6.28 -21.28
C LEU A 253 -1.01 7.37 -22.27
N ASP A 254 -1.82 8.39 -22.42
CA ASP A 254 -1.56 9.51 -23.30
C ASP A 254 -2.05 10.83 -22.68
N GLU A 255 -1.73 11.96 -23.31
CA GLU A 255 -2.22 13.24 -22.83
C GLU A 255 -3.74 13.35 -23.00
N SER A 256 -4.47 13.37 -21.90
CA SER A 256 -5.94 13.44 -21.82
C SER A 256 -6.46 14.46 -20.80
N ASP A 257 -5.66 15.46 -20.48
CA ASP A 257 -5.95 16.50 -19.48
C ASP A 257 -6.49 17.81 -20.09
N PHE A 258 -7.06 17.76 -21.29
CA PHE A 258 -7.60 18.92 -22.01
C PHE A 258 -9.04 19.25 -21.66
N ASN A 259 -9.50 18.87 -20.51
CA ASN A 259 -10.84 19.14 -20.02
C ASN A 259 -10.99 20.64 -19.71
N PRO A 260 -12.14 21.27 -20.03
CA PRO A 260 -12.42 22.69 -19.72
C PRO A 260 -12.26 23.04 -18.24
N VAL A 261 -12.64 22.13 -17.32
CA VAL A 261 -12.46 22.34 -15.88
C VAL A 261 -10.97 22.42 -15.52
N THR A 262 -10.15 21.55 -16.07
CA THR A 262 -8.69 21.60 -15.89
C THR A 262 -8.12 22.93 -16.38
N ALA A 263 -8.59 23.43 -17.52
CA ALA A 263 -8.15 24.72 -18.04
C ALA A 263 -8.51 25.90 -17.12
N GLU A 264 -9.68 25.88 -16.49
CA GLU A 264 -10.06 26.92 -15.52
C GLU A 264 -9.26 26.81 -14.22
N LEU A 265 -9.00 25.60 -13.72
CA LEU A 265 -8.14 25.38 -12.55
C LEU A 265 -6.70 25.86 -12.80
N TYR A 266 -6.17 25.64 -14.01
CA TYR A 266 -4.86 26.15 -14.38
C TYR A 266 -4.81 27.68 -14.38
N LYS A 267 -5.83 28.35 -14.92
CA LYS A 267 -5.92 29.82 -14.85
C LYS A 267 -5.98 30.32 -13.41
N GLU A 268 -6.75 29.66 -12.55
CA GLU A 268 -6.82 30.01 -11.14
C GLU A 268 -5.48 29.80 -10.43
N TRP A 269 -4.79 28.68 -10.72
CA TRP A 269 -3.48 28.40 -10.19
C TRP A 269 -2.45 29.47 -10.61
N MET A 270 -2.41 29.85 -11.90
CA MET A 270 -1.57 30.93 -12.39
C MET A 270 -1.82 32.24 -11.64
N ARG A 271 -3.07 32.57 -11.44
CA ARG A 271 -3.48 33.80 -10.71
C ARG A 271 -3.03 33.77 -9.24
N LYS A 272 -3.10 32.60 -8.57
CA LYS A 272 -2.72 32.46 -7.15
C LYS A 272 -1.22 32.39 -6.94
N THR A 273 -0.49 31.76 -7.84
CA THR A 273 0.93 31.42 -7.65
C THR A 273 1.89 32.33 -8.43
N ASN A 274 1.40 33.06 -9.43
CA ASN A 274 2.20 33.81 -10.41
C ASN A 274 3.20 32.91 -11.18
N LYS A 275 2.84 31.63 -11.39
CA LYS A 275 3.61 30.63 -12.15
C LYS A 275 2.86 30.28 -13.45
N THR A 276 3.58 29.73 -14.44
CA THR A 276 3.02 29.37 -15.76
C THR A 276 3.41 27.96 -16.22
N ASP A 277 4.14 27.19 -15.42
CA ASP A 277 4.54 25.83 -15.76
C ASP A 277 3.35 24.87 -15.57
N TYR A 278 2.88 24.28 -16.67
CA TYR A 278 1.72 23.40 -16.66
C TYR A 278 1.98 22.04 -15.98
N ALA A 279 3.20 21.51 -16.08
CA ALA A 279 3.57 20.28 -15.37
C ALA A 279 3.60 20.50 -13.85
N GLN A 280 4.13 21.65 -13.43
CA GLN A 280 4.11 22.04 -12.02
C GLN A 280 2.67 22.26 -11.50
N PHE A 281 1.80 22.86 -12.32
CA PHE A 281 0.38 22.98 -11.98
C PHE A 281 -0.24 21.61 -11.71
N LYS A 282 -0.05 20.65 -12.63
CA LYS A 282 -0.62 19.31 -12.47
C LYS A 282 -0.15 18.64 -11.18
N LYS A 283 1.16 18.71 -10.90
CA LYS A 283 1.71 18.16 -9.67
C LYS A 283 1.10 18.80 -8.42
N GLU A 284 1.09 20.13 -8.33
CA GLU A 284 0.57 20.84 -7.17
C GLU A 284 -0.94 20.61 -6.99
N ALA A 285 -1.69 20.46 -8.07
CA ALA A 285 -3.12 20.15 -8.04
C ALA A 285 -3.37 18.72 -7.53
N MET A 286 -2.61 17.73 -8.03
CA MET A 286 -2.71 16.34 -7.55
C MET A 286 -2.36 16.24 -6.07
N ASP A 287 -1.26 16.83 -5.64
CA ASP A 287 -0.85 16.84 -4.23
C ASP A 287 -1.95 17.45 -3.35
N TRP A 288 -2.56 18.55 -3.81
CA TRP A 288 -3.67 19.18 -3.07
C TRP A 288 -4.93 18.30 -3.02
N TRP A 289 -5.30 17.61 -4.12
CA TRP A 289 -6.43 16.68 -4.10
C TRP A 289 -6.19 15.53 -3.12
N TRP A 290 -5.00 14.94 -3.13
CA TRP A 290 -4.64 13.89 -2.18
C TRP A 290 -4.73 14.38 -0.73
N GLN A 291 -4.23 15.56 -0.43
CA GLN A 291 -4.39 16.17 0.89
C GLN A 291 -5.85 16.28 1.33
N GLN A 292 -6.73 16.66 0.40
CA GLN A 292 -8.15 16.80 0.71
C GLN A 292 -8.84 15.43 0.90
N PHE A 293 -8.46 14.44 0.12
CA PHE A 293 -9.02 13.08 0.20
C PHE A 293 -8.53 12.36 1.45
N THR A 294 -7.25 12.44 1.74
CA THR A 294 -6.66 11.92 2.98
C THR A 294 -7.33 12.55 4.20
N SER A 295 -7.50 13.87 4.19
CA SER A 295 -8.19 14.57 5.28
C SER A 295 -9.62 14.10 5.47
N ALA A 296 -10.38 13.90 4.39
CA ALA A 296 -11.76 13.42 4.48
C ALA A 296 -11.84 11.99 5.05
N TYR A 297 -10.89 11.12 4.72
CA TYR A 297 -10.79 9.80 5.33
C TYR A 297 -10.53 9.90 6.84
N HIS A 298 -9.57 10.74 7.26
CA HIS A 298 -9.21 10.90 8.67
C HIS A 298 -10.23 11.68 9.49
N GLU A 299 -11.10 12.46 8.87
CA GLU A 299 -12.30 12.99 9.53
C GLU A 299 -13.25 11.85 9.98
N GLY A 300 -13.27 10.73 9.25
CA GLY A 300 -14.05 9.53 9.59
C GLY A 300 -13.34 8.60 10.57
N ASP A 301 -12.07 8.32 10.34
CA ASP A 301 -11.19 7.53 11.23
C ASP A 301 -9.79 8.14 11.27
N PRO A 302 -9.39 8.80 12.37
CA PRO A 302 -8.08 9.44 12.46
C PRO A 302 -6.89 8.47 12.60
N TYR A 303 -7.10 7.17 12.65
CA TYR A 303 -6.05 6.21 13.05
C TYR A 303 -5.71 5.17 11.98
N LYS A 304 -6.71 4.66 11.24
CA LYS A 304 -6.47 3.71 10.14
C LYS A 304 -5.77 4.41 8.98
N ILE A 305 -4.87 3.68 8.34
CA ILE A 305 -4.01 4.23 7.30
C ILE A 305 -4.70 4.40 5.96
N ILE A 306 -4.30 5.43 5.24
CA ILE A 306 -4.60 5.63 3.82
C ILE A 306 -3.30 5.63 3.02
N SER A 307 -3.29 4.87 1.94
CA SER A 307 -2.19 4.75 0.99
C SER A 307 -2.62 5.13 -0.42
N PHE A 308 -1.65 5.13 -1.31
CA PHE A 308 -1.82 5.31 -2.75
C PHE A 308 -0.71 4.56 -3.47
N ASN A 309 -0.96 3.98 -4.62
CA ASN A 309 0.09 3.50 -5.51
C ASN A 309 0.24 4.45 -6.71
N LEU A 310 1.47 4.77 -7.05
CA LEU A 310 1.77 5.63 -8.20
C LEU A 310 1.75 4.83 -9.49
N ASP A 311 1.51 5.54 -10.59
CA ASP A 311 1.60 4.98 -11.93
C ASP A 311 2.99 4.39 -12.18
N ALA A 312 2.99 3.08 -12.32
CA ALA A 312 4.07 2.22 -12.77
C ALA A 312 5.47 2.76 -12.52
N ALA A 313 5.96 2.78 -11.30
CA ALA A 313 7.35 3.04 -10.93
C ALA A 313 8.12 4.12 -11.73
N GLN A 314 7.60 4.56 -12.87
CA GLN A 314 8.20 5.58 -13.73
C GLN A 314 8.11 6.97 -13.10
N ALA A 315 6.92 7.33 -12.60
CA ALA A 315 6.73 8.55 -11.84
C ALA A 315 7.50 8.49 -10.50
N GLU A 316 7.55 7.33 -9.85
CA GLU A 316 8.36 7.10 -8.66
C GLU A 316 9.87 7.23 -8.94
N ALA A 317 10.32 6.74 -10.08
CA ALA A 317 11.71 6.87 -10.53
C ALA A 317 12.10 8.31 -10.95
N GLY A 318 11.11 9.21 -11.01
CA GLY A 318 11.32 10.59 -11.41
C GLY A 318 11.49 10.76 -12.92
N ASP A 319 10.88 9.90 -13.75
CA ASP A 319 10.81 10.09 -15.20
C ASP A 319 10.09 11.42 -15.50
N PRO A 320 10.78 12.43 -16.07
CA PRO A 320 10.20 13.77 -16.23
C PRO A 320 8.97 13.80 -17.16
N GLU A 321 8.95 12.96 -18.18
CA GLU A 321 7.83 12.90 -19.12
C GLU A 321 6.60 12.30 -18.44
N ARG A 322 6.79 11.23 -17.69
CA ARG A 322 5.71 10.58 -16.95
C ARG A 322 5.16 11.49 -15.86
N VAL A 323 6.02 12.10 -15.07
CA VAL A 323 5.64 13.07 -14.04
C VAL A 323 4.87 14.25 -14.65
N ALA A 324 5.36 14.81 -15.78
CA ALA A 324 4.68 15.90 -16.46
C ALA A 324 3.32 15.49 -17.02
N MET A 325 3.13 14.21 -17.40
CA MET A 325 1.89 13.68 -17.90
C MET A 325 0.87 13.44 -16.76
N THR A 326 1.27 12.72 -15.73
CA THR A 326 0.36 12.28 -14.66
C THR A 326 0.13 13.33 -13.57
N GLY A 327 1.07 14.25 -13.35
CA GLY A 327 1.06 15.15 -12.21
C GLY A 327 1.45 14.48 -10.89
N THR A 328 1.91 13.21 -10.91
CA THR A 328 2.33 12.48 -9.73
C THR A 328 3.83 12.18 -9.77
N SER A 329 4.43 12.03 -8.60
CA SER A 329 5.84 11.66 -8.44
C SER A 329 6.04 10.98 -7.08
N ALA A 330 7.24 10.44 -6.83
CA ALA A 330 7.57 9.89 -5.50
C ALA A 330 7.33 10.90 -4.36
N SER A 331 7.44 12.22 -4.61
CA SER A 331 7.15 13.23 -3.60
C SER A 331 5.66 13.35 -3.25
N THR A 332 4.76 12.85 -4.10
CA THR A 332 3.30 12.90 -3.87
C THR A 332 2.90 12.16 -2.59
N TYR A 333 3.65 11.14 -2.18
CA TYR A 333 3.38 10.47 -0.89
C TYR A 333 3.46 11.42 0.31
N ALA A 334 4.47 12.28 0.34
CA ALA A 334 4.63 13.27 1.41
C ALA A 334 3.84 14.55 1.14
N ASP A 335 3.92 15.09 -0.07
CA ASP A 335 3.28 16.35 -0.46
C ASP A 335 1.74 16.20 -0.48
N GLY A 336 1.23 15.01 -0.85
CA GLY A 336 -0.19 14.64 -0.79
C GLY A 336 -0.68 14.24 0.61
N ASN A 337 0.20 14.25 1.62
CA ASN A 337 -0.10 13.93 3.02
C ASN A 337 -0.62 12.51 3.25
N LEU A 338 -0.13 11.55 2.47
CA LEU A 338 -0.45 10.14 2.62
C LEU A 338 0.27 9.52 3.82
N ASP A 339 -0.32 8.51 4.44
CA ASP A 339 0.26 7.83 5.61
C ASP A 339 1.29 6.77 5.22
N VAL A 340 1.16 6.24 4.00
CA VAL A 340 1.92 5.08 3.52
C VAL A 340 2.46 5.33 2.13
N ILE A 341 3.73 4.98 1.92
CA ILE A 341 4.34 4.81 0.60
C ILE A 341 3.90 3.43 0.09
N GLY A 342 2.92 3.43 -0.82
CA GLY A 342 2.37 2.23 -1.46
C GLY A 342 3.02 1.93 -2.80
N THR A 343 4.34 1.94 -2.86
CA THR A 343 5.11 1.75 -4.10
C THR A 343 4.86 0.38 -4.74
N MET A 344 5.10 0.28 -6.06
CA MET A 344 4.97 -0.94 -6.84
C MET A 344 6.33 -1.45 -7.32
N PHE A 345 6.58 -2.76 -7.21
CA PHE A 345 7.84 -3.38 -7.58
C PHE A 345 7.66 -4.42 -8.69
N TYR A 346 8.00 -4.01 -9.91
CA TYR A 346 7.97 -4.84 -11.11
C TYR A 346 9.34 -4.88 -11.78
N LYS A 347 9.66 -6.00 -12.43
CA LYS A 347 10.91 -6.17 -13.18
C LYS A 347 11.12 -5.03 -14.19
N GLY A 348 12.27 -4.39 -14.09
CA GLY A 348 12.64 -3.28 -14.98
C GLY A 348 12.18 -1.90 -14.49
N TRP A 349 11.13 -1.81 -13.68
CA TRP A 349 10.59 -0.52 -13.21
C TRP A 349 10.84 -0.31 -11.71
N GLY A 350 10.49 -1.27 -10.88
CA GLY A 350 10.53 -1.12 -9.44
C GLY A 350 11.93 -0.93 -8.86
N TYR A 351 12.99 -1.43 -9.52
CA TYR A 351 14.34 -1.23 -9.03
C TYR A 351 14.77 0.25 -9.06
N LYS A 352 14.37 0.99 -10.08
CA LYS A 352 14.59 2.44 -10.15
C LYS A 352 13.76 3.20 -9.11
N ALA A 353 12.54 2.75 -8.85
CA ALA A 353 11.68 3.30 -7.81
C ALA A 353 12.32 3.14 -6.42
N ILE A 354 12.86 1.96 -6.10
CA ILE A 354 13.59 1.73 -4.85
C ILE A 354 14.72 2.74 -4.68
N LEU A 355 15.54 2.95 -5.71
CA LEU A 355 16.64 3.91 -5.65
C LEU A 355 16.15 5.35 -5.47
N GLY A 356 15.03 5.72 -6.09
CA GLY A 356 14.41 7.04 -5.92
C GLY A 356 13.85 7.26 -4.51
N LEU A 357 13.29 6.20 -3.92
CA LEU A 357 12.74 6.21 -2.56
C LEU A 357 13.84 6.23 -1.49
N ASP A 358 15.00 5.61 -1.73
CA ASP A 358 16.12 5.56 -0.78
C ASP A 358 16.58 6.93 -0.31
N HIS A 359 16.58 7.90 -1.18
CA HIS A 359 17.12 9.22 -0.88
C HIS A 359 16.11 10.19 -0.23
N ARG A 360 14.80 9.87 -0.24
CA ARG A 360 13.77 10.84 0.11
C ARG A 360 12.77 10.40 1.17
N TYR A 361 12.43 9.09 1.29
CA TYR A 361 11.23 8.66 2.01
C TYR A 361 11.40 7.48 2.98
N ASN A 362 12.59 7.19 3.45
CA ASN A 362 12.81 6.20 4.50
C ASN A 362 12.29 6.69 5.87
N ASN A 363 11.00 7.04 5.92
CA ASN A 363 10.46 7.82 7.03
C ASN A 363 10.02 6.98 8.22
N SER A 364 9.68 5.69 8.03
CA SER A 364 9.31 4.85 9.18
C SER A 364 10.43 4.71 10.20
N TYR A 365 11.68 4.63 9.76
CA TYR A 365 12.84 4.68 10.64
C TYR A 365 13.37 6.10 10.87
N ASN A 366 12.96 7.10 10.09
CA ASN A 366 13.18 8.52 10.34
C ASN A 366 12.11 9.13 11.25
N TYR A 367 11.22 8.28 11.78
CA TYR A 367 10.23 8.65 12.79
C TYR A 367 9.13 9.60 12.29
N GLN A 368 8.83 9.55 11.01
CA GLN A 368 7.85 10.42 10.34
C GLN A 368 6.95 9.60 9.40
N LEU A 369 5.84 10.19 9.02
CA LEU A 369 5.01 9.73 7.92
C LEU A 369 5.53 10.31 6.58
N PRO A 370 5.29 9.61 5.48
CA PRO A 370 4.64 8.28 5.36
C PRO A 370 5.56 7.12 5.77
N ILE A 371 4.99 6.03 6.27
CA ILE A 371 5.70 4.76 6.46
C ILE A 371 5.76 3.98 5.15
N LEU A 372 6.64 2.98 5.05
CA LEU A 372 6.78 2.14 3.85
C LEU A 372 5.98 0.83 4.00
N ILE A 373 5.02 0.61 3.11
CA ILE A 373 4.34 -0.67 2.88
C ILE A 373 4.12 -0.76 1.36
N PRO A 374 5.06 -1.33 0.58
CA PRO A 374 4.85 -1.55 -0.85
C PRO A 374 3.53 -2.27 -1.09
N SER A 375 2.66 -1.68 -1.90
CA SER A 375 1.32 -2.23 -2.13
C SER A 375 1.33 -3.39 -3.10
N GLU A 376 2.24 -3.36 -4.09
CA GLU A 376 2.29 -4.34 -5.15
C GLU A 376 3.73 -4.80 -5.40
N ILE A 377 4.09 -5.98 -4.91
CA ILE A 377 5.28 -6.69 -5.37
C ILE A 377 4.81 -7.76 -6.35
N GLY A 378 5.09 -7.56 -7.63
CA GLY A 378 4.70 -8.50 -8.68
C GLY A 378 5.33 -9.88 -8.47
N ILE A 379 4.59 -10.95 -8.81
CA ILE A 379 5.05 -12.35 -8.75
C ILE A 379 4.57 -13.08 -10.01
N GLY A 380 5.08 -14.29 -10.29
CA GLY A 380 4.66 -15.09 -11.44
C GLY A 380 5.07 -14.48 -12.78
N ARG A 381 4.11 -14.21 -13.65
CA ARG A 381 4.36 -13.58 -14.97
C ARG A 381 4.96 -12.17 -14.86
N PHE A 382 4.78 -11.50 -13.72
CA PHE A 382 5.27 -10.14 -13.51
C PHE A 382 6.72 -10.09 -13.06
N ASN A 383 7.16 -11.06 -12.24
CA ASN A 383 8.54 -11.14 -11.74
C ASN A 383 8.96 -12.60 -11.61
N SER A 384 10.21 -12.91 -12.00
CA SER A 384 10.79 -14.20 -11.67
C SER A 384 10.95 -14.34 -10.14
N PRO A 385 11.06 -15.58 -9.60
CA PRO A 385 11.30 -15.81 -8.17
C PRO A 385 12.51 -15.04 -7.62
N VAL A 386 13.55 -14.88 -8.42
CA VAL A 386 14.77 -14.14 -8.01
C VAL A 386 14.48 -12.66 -7.83
N TRP A 387 13.76 -12.03 -8.77
CA TRP A 387 13.34 -10.63 -8.64
C TRP A 387 12.42 -10.43 -7.44
N PHE A 388 11.45 -11.31 -7.25
CA PHE A 388 10.55 -11.28 -6.12
C PHE A 388 11.32 -11.28 -4.78
N ARG A 389 12.26 -12.23 -4.60
CA ARG A 389 13.12 -12.29 -3.40
C ARG A 389 13.90 -11.00 -3.18
N HIS A 390 14.45 -10.42 -4.24
CA HIS A 390 15.20 -9.17 -4.15
C HIS A 390 14.32 -8.01 -3.70
N PHE A 391 13.11 -7.89 -4.22
CA PHE A 391 12.17 -6.85 -3.77
C PHE A 391 11.79 -7.03 -2.31
N ILE A 392 11.57 -8.27 -1.86
CA ILE A 392 11.34 -8.54 -0.43
C ILE A 392 12.57 -8.15 0.40
N ALA A 393 13.79 -8.52 0.00
CA ALA A 393 15.00 -8.13 0.73
C ALA A 393 15.12 -6.60 0.84
N HIS A 394 14.90 -5.88 -0.26
CA HIS A 394 14.92 -4.42 -0.27
C HIS A 394 13.84 -3.78 0.60
N THR A 395 12.66 -4.41 0.67
CA THR A 395 11.57 -3.98 1.55
C THR A 395 11.97 -4.13 3.02
N LEU A 396 12.53 -5.30 3.38
CA LEU A 396 12.94 -5.59 4.75
C LEU A 396 14.10 -4.70 5.21
N GLU A 397 15.15 -4.53 4.41
CA GLU A 397 16.32 -3.73 4.79
C GLU A 397 15.98 -2.25 5.01
N ARG A 398 14.83 -1.78 4.50
CA ARG A 398 14.29 -0.44 4.72
C ARG A 398 13.34 -0.35 5.89
N ALA A 399 13.28 -1.39 6.72
CA ALA A 399 12.41 -1.44 7.89
C ALA A 399 10.92 -1.15 7.58
N ALA A 400 10.44 -1.58 6.41
CA ALA A 400 9.04 -1.46 6.03
C ALA A 400 8.13 -2.13 7.06
N GLN A 401 6.87 -1.68 7.13
CA GLN A 401 5.85 -2.24 8.02
C GLN A 401 4.99 -3.31 7.35
N GLY A 402 5.43 -3.80 6.22
CA GLY A 402 4.76 -4.85 5.46
C GLY A 402 4.96 -4.72 3.96
N PHE A 403 4.19 -5.50 3.23
CA PHE A 403 4.09 -5.45 1.77
C PHE A 403 2.82 -6.15 1.28
N GLY A 404 2.42 -5.85 0.04
CA GLY A 404 1.42 -6.58 -0.73
C GLY A 404 2.04 -7.32 -1.91
N VAL A 405 1.48 -8.45 -2.28
CA VAL A 405 1.88 -9.25 -3.44
C VAL A 405 0.80 -9.18 -4.50
N TYR A 406 1.15 -8.78 -5.70
CA TYR A 406 0.27 -8.77 -6.86
C TYR A 406 0.58 -9.96 -7.76
N CYS A 407 -0.32 -10.91 -7.93
CA CYS A 407 -1.64 -11.01 -7.32
C CYS A 407 -2.01 -12.48 -7.02
N TYR A 408 -3.16 -12.72 -6.40
CA TYR A 408 -3.65 -14.06 -6.07
C TYR A 408 -3.74 -14.97 -7.30
N GLY A 409 -4.17 -14.46 -8.45
CA GLY A 409 -4.23 -15.21 -9.69
C GLY A 409 -2.92 -15.84 -10.16
N GLU A 410 -1.78 -15.34 -9.71
CA GLU A 410 -0.46 -15.88 -10.01
C GLU A 410 0.01 -16.96 -9.02
N VAL A 411 -0.75 -17.18 -7.92
CA VAL A 411 -0.32 -18.06 -6.83
C VAL A 411 -1.40 -19.02 -6.34
N ARG A 412 -2.60 -18.97 -6.92
CA ARG A 412 -3.71 -19.84 -6.54
C ARG A 412 -3.41 -21.32 -6.84
N LYS A 413 -3.89 -22.20 -5.98
CA LYS A 413 -3.56 -23.64 -6.06
C LYS A 413 -4.18 -24.38 -7.24
N GLU A 414 -5.21 -23.80 -7.86
CA GLU A 414 -5.88 -24.35 -9.05
C GLU A 414 -5.00 -24.27 -10.32
N LEU A 415 -3.87 -23.56 -10.26
CA LEU A 415 -2.93 -23.41 -11.37
C LEU A 415 -1.62 -24.17 -11.08
N PRO A 416 -1.59 -25.50 -11.28
CA PRO A 416 -0.42 -26.32 -10.93
C PRO A 416 0.86 -25.90 -11.66
N GLU A 417 0.77 -25.28 -12.85
CA GLU A 417 1.90 -24.72 -13.59
C GLU A 417 2.57 -23.55 -12.86
N LEU A 418 1.90 -22.92 -11.90
CA LEU A 418 2.44 -21.86 -11.05
C LEU A 418 2.91 -22.38 -9.68
N GLY A 419 2.96 -23.69 -9.48
CA GLY A 419 3.32 -24.29 -8.20
C GLY A 419 4.67 -23.84 -7.64
N ASP A 420 5.66 -23.63 -8.49
CA ASP A 420 6.97 -23.12 -8.05
C ASP A 420 6.88 -21.68 -7.53
N VAL A 421 6.05 -20.85 -8.15
CA VAL A 421 5.81 -19.46 -7.77
C VAL A 421 5.09 -19.40 -6.42
N ARG A 422 4.04 -20.21 -6.25
CA ARG A 422 3.31 -20.35 -4.99
C ARG A 422 4.23 -20.81 -3.86
N ASN A 423 5.01 -21.85 -4.10
CA ASN A 423 5.95 -22.38 -3.11
C ASN A 423 6.98 -21.34 -2.70
N GLU A 424 7.44 -20.52 -3.64
CA GLU A 424 8.37 -19.43 -3.35
C GLU A 424 7.75 -18.40 -2.41
N LEU A 425 6.52 -17.97 -2.68
CA LEU A 425 5.80 -17.05 -1.80
C LEU A 425 5.66 -17.64 -0.38
N ILE A 426 5.23 -18.90 -0.27
CA ILE A 426 5.10 -19.59 1.03
C ILE A 426 6.42 -19.60 1.80
N ARG A 427 7.54 -19.93 1.12
CA ARG A 427 8.87 -19.94 1.74
C ARG A 427 9.28 -18.57 2.26
N MET A 428 9.04 -17.50 1.47
CA MET A 428 9.37 -16.14 1.87
C MET A 428 8.51 -15.67 3.05
N LEU A 429 7.19 -15.88 3.00
CA LEU A 429 6.30 -15.53 4.10
C LEU A 429 6.66 -16.27 5.39
N LYS A 430 7.07 -17.54 5.29
CA LYS A 430 7.51 -18.33 6.45
C LYS A 430 8.84 -17.81 7.04
N ASN A 431 9.82 -17.46 6.20
CA ASN A 431 11.08 -16.84 6.68
C ASN A 431 10.79 -15.53 7.44
N ILE A 432 9.88 -14.71 6.92
CA ILE A 432 9.49 -13.46 7.55
C ILE A 432 8.80 -13.73 8.88
N SER A 433 7.83 -14.64 8.93
CA SER A 433 7.09 -14.98 10.16
C SER A 433 7.99 -15.53 11.27
N LEU A 434 9.04 -16.27 10.93
CA LEU A 434 10.04 -16.77 11.90
C LEU A 434 10.91 -15.66 12.52
N ASN A 435 10.95 -14.48 11.91
CA ASN A 435 11.75 -13.34 12.34
C ASN A 435 10.92 -12.06 12.51
N GLU A 436 9.60 -12.18 12.54
CA GLU A 436 8.67 -11.05 12.48
C GLU A 436 8.86 -10.07 13.63
N ASP A 437 9.20 -10.55 14.81
CA ASP A 437 9.48 -9.72 15.99
C ASP A 437 10.67 -8.78 15.80
N ILE A 438 11.74 -9.22 15.08
CA ILE A 438 12.86 -8.36 14.75
C ILE A 438 12.50 -7.44 13.57
N ILE A 439 11.78 -7.94 12.58
CA ILE A 439 11.41 -7.18 11.38
C ILE A 439 10.46 -6.03 11.75
N TRP A 440 9.42 -6.31 12.54
CA TRP A 440 8.41 -5.33 12.91
C TRP A 440 8.99 -4.16 13.71
N GLU A 441 9.82 -4.44 14.73
CA GLU A 441 10.40 -3.43 15.62
C GLU A 441 11.76 -2.91 15.13
N GLY A 442 12.42 -3.66 14.23
CA GLY A 442 13.80 -3.44 13.86
C GLY A 442 14.06 -2.13 13.12
N LEU A 443 15.21 -1.53 13.41
CA LEU A 443 15.76 -0.38 12.71
C LEU A 443 16.88 -0.85 11.77
N PRO A 444 17.12 -0.18 10.64
CA PRO A 444 18.27 -0.47 9.79
C PRO A 444 19.59 -0.38 10.53
N GLY A 445 20.49 -1.29 10.21
CA GLY A 445 21.82 -1.37 10.80
C GLY A 445 22.00 -2.56 11.77
N PRO A 446 23.25 -2.87 12.12
CA PRO A 446 23.55 -3.97 13.03
C PRO A 446 23.12 -3.64 14.46
N GLY A 447 22.68 -4.67 15.21
CA GLY A 447 22.45 -4.60 16.64
C GLY A 447 23.75 -4.85 17.41
N ALA A 448 23.69 -5.72 18.43
CA ALA A 448 24.88 -6.10 19.20
C ALA A 448 25.94 -6.82 18.35
N VAL A 449 25.54 -7.44 17.25
CA VAL A 449 26.43 -8.20 16.35
C VAL A 449 26.29 -7.66 14.93
N SER A 450 27.42 -7.35 14.30
CA SER A 450 27.52 -7.10 12.86
C SER A 450 27.98 -8.36 12.14
N CYS A 451 27.50 -8.56 10.92
CA CYS A 451 27.87 -9.68 10.07
C CYS A 451 28.43 -9.18 8.74
N GLN A 452 29.44 -9.88 8.23
CA GLN A 452 30.04 -9.63 6.92
C GLN A 452 30.31 -10.96 6.23
N VAL A 453 30.33 -10.97 4.92
CA VAL A 453 30.70 -12.13 4.10
C VAL A 453 31.87 -11.73 3.20
N ASP A 454 32.93 -12.52 3.19
CA ASP A 454 34.15 -12.27 2.38
C ASP A 454 34.01 -12.82 0.94
N GLU A 455 32.78 -12.96 0.42
CA GLU A 455 32.51 -13.41 -0.94
C GLU A 455 32.18 -12.21 -1.82
N PRO A 456 32.88 -11.98 -2.95
CA PRO A 456 32.57 -10.92 -3.87
C PRO A 456 31.14 -11.03 -4.40
N GLY A 457 30.45 -9.87 -4.50
CA GLY A 457 29.08 -9.80 -5.02
C GLY A 457 27.99 -10.19 -4.01
N VAL A 458 28.36 -10.49 -2.76
CA VAL A 458 27.38 -10.72 -1.68
C VAL A 458 27.08 -9.43 -0.96
N GLN A 459 25.80 -9.13 -0.79
CA GLN A 459 25.32 -8.06 0.07
C GLN A 459 24.85 -8.61 1.41
N VAL A 460 25.16 -7.89 2.48
CA VAL A 460 24.65 -8.17 3.83
C VAL A 460 23.99 -6.90 4.36
N SER A 461 22.70 -6.98 4.55
CA SER A 461 21.90 -5.91 5.18
C SER A 461 21.52 -6.33 6.59
N HIS A 462 21.26 -5.35 7.47
CA HIS A 462 20.95 -5.64 8.87
C HIS A 462 19.70 -4.88 9.31
N LEU A 463 18.91 -5.56 10.15
CA LEU A 463 17.92 -4.94 11.03
C LEU A 463 18.32 -5.24 12.47
N ASN A 464 18.09 -4.29 13.36
CA ASN A 464 18.33 -4.47 14.79
C ASN A 464 17.10 -4.19 15.62
N LYS A 465 16.86 -5.02 16.61
CA LYS A 465 15.84 -4.81 17.63
C LYS A 465 16.51 -4.28 18.90
N ASN A 466 16.18 -3.05 19.25
CA ASN A 466 16.68 -2.37 20.47
C ASN A 466 18.21 -2.34 20.62
N GLY A 467 18.96 -2.38 19.52
CA GLY A 467 20.42 -2.42 19.53
C GLY A 467 21.00 -3.71 20.10
N GLN A 468 20.20 -4.75 20.33
CA GLN A 468 20.64 -6.01 20.93
C GLN A 468 20.55 -7.19 19.95
N GLU A 469 19.37 -7.46 19.42
CA GLU A 469 19.17 -8.52 18.45
C GLU A 469 19.49 -8.02 17.04
N THR A 470 20.01 -8.90 16.20
CA THR A 470 20.33 -8.60 14.80
C THR A 470 19.67 -9.63 13.89
N LEU A 471 19.01 -9.16 12.85
CA LEU A 471 18.65 -9.95 11.68
C LEU A 471 19.53 -9.51 10.52
N ALA A 472 20.41 -10.40 10.05
CA ALA A 472 21.17 -10.14 8.83
C ALA A 472 20.49 -10.84 7.65
N LEU A 473 20.35 -10.11 6.55
CA LEU A 473 19.85 -10.59 5.25
C LEU A 473 21.03 -10.71 4.32
N ILE A 474 21.27 -11.90 3.79
CA ILE A 474 22.39 -12.20 2.91
C ILE A 474 21.85 -12.60 1.55
N TYR A 475 22.26 -11.91 0.50
CA TYR A 475 21.84 -12.18 -0.87
C TYR A 475 22.86 -11.68 -1.90
N PHE A 476 22.71 -12.12 -3.17
CA PHE A 476 23.54 -11.71 -4.29
C PHE A 476 22.78 -10.74 -5.19
N PRO A 477 23.02 -9.42 -5.15
CA PRO A 477 22.30 -8.45 -5.97
C PRO A 477 22.33 -8.72 -7.47
N GLU A 478 23.43 -9.28 -7.97
CA GLU A 478 23.62 -9.60 -9.39
C GLU A 478 22.82 -10.82 -9.86
N ALA A 479 22.32 -11.66 -8.94
CA ALA A 479 21.61 -12.89 -9.33
C ALA A 479 20.39 -12.63 -10.22
N LYS A 480 19.76 -11.48 -10.06
CA LYS A 480 18.61 -11.03 -10.87
C LYS A 480 18.94 -10.84 -12.35
N GLU A 481 20.18 -10.52 -12.69
CA GLU A 481 20.66 -10.29 -14.07
C GLU A 481 21.20 -11.56 -14.73
N ILE A 482 21.36 -12.65 -13.97
CA ILE A 482 21.96 -13.89 -14.48
C ILE A 482 20.88 -14.71 -15.16
N THR A 483 20.99 -14.84 -16.48
CA THR A 483 20.13 -15.70 -17.31
C THR A 483 20.60 -17.14 -17.37
N ASP A 484 21.88 -17.41 -17.05
CA ASP A 484 22.46 -18.75 -17.05
C ASP A 484 22.11 -19.49 -15.74
N SER A 485 21.12 -20.39 -15.86
CA SER A 485 20.65 -21.20 -14.73
C SER A 485 21.74 -22.07 -14.08
N SER A 486 22.77 -22.45 -14.84
CA SER A 486 23.89 -23.28 -14.30
C SER A 486 24.75 -22.48 -13.30
N ARG A 487 24.94 -21.18 -13.53
CA ARG A 487 25.67 -20.31 -12.57
C ARG A 487 24.88 -20.06 -11.30
N VAL A 488 23.56 -19.95 -11.42
CA VAL A 488 22.66 -19.69 -10.28
C VAL A 488 22.53 -20.92 -9.40
N SER A 489 22.49 -22.13 -9.99
CA SER A 489 22.26 -23.38 -9.27
C SER A 489 23.48 -23.94 -8.54
N ASN A 490 24.69 -23.43 -8.81
CA ASN A 490 25.91 -23.89 -8.13
C ASN A 490 25.83 -23.60 -6.63
N LEU A 491 25.96 -24.66 -5.83
CA LEU A 491 25.99 -24.56 -4.38
C LEU A 491 27.32 -23.94 -3.91
N ARG A 492 27.19 -22.96 -3.03
CA ARG A 492 28.31 -22.23 -2.45
C ARG A 492 28.34 -22.42 -0.95
N THR A 493 29.53 -22.21 -0.39
CA THR A 493 29.75 -22.17 1.04
C THR A 493 30.14 -20.74 1.41
N LEU A 494 29.31 -20.06 2.17
CA LEU A 494 29.60 -18.72 2.65
C LEU A 494 30.23 -18.75 4.03
N LYS A 495 31.21 -17.88 4.24
CA LYS A 495 31.82 -17.66 5.53
C LYS A 495 31.31 -16.34 6.09
N LEU A 496 30.40 -16.46 7.06
CA LEU A 496 29.79 -15.32 7.74
C LEU A 496 30.67 -14.93 8.93
N ASN A 497 31.27 -13.76 8.87
CA ASN A 497 32.12 -13.21 9.92
C ASN A 497 31.28 -12.35 10.84
N CYS A 498 31.11 -12.78 12.09
CA CYS A 498 30.33 -12.09 13.12
C CYS A 498 31.28 -11.38 14.09
N MET A 499 30.99 -10.10 14.36
CA MET A 499 31.76 -9.29 15.30
C MET A 499 30.80 -8.59 16.27
N THR A 500 31.19 -8.49 17.53
CA THR A 500 30.41 -7.80 18.58
C THR A 500 31.25 -6.74 19.29
N GLN A 501 30.55 -5.75 19.87
CA GLN A 501 31.16 -4.79 20.80
C GLN A 501 31.05 -5.26 22.29
N LYS A 502 30.25 -6.31 22.55
CA LYS A 502 30.02 -6.83 23.90
C LYS A 502 30.33 -8.32 23.95
N GLU A 503 31.16 -8.74 24.90
CA GLU A 503 31.43 -10.16 25.12
C GLU A 503 30.18 -10.83 25.72
N ARG A 504 29.62 -11.77 24.98
CA ARG A 504 28.58 -12.68 25.47
C ARG A 504 28.39 -13.86 24.51
N GLN A 505 27.56 -14.79 24.97
CA GLN A 505 27.09 -15.89 24.15
C GLN A 505 25.81 -15.46 23.40
N TYR A 506 25.76 -15.73 22.13
CA TYR A 506 24.65 -15.44 21.25
C TYR A 506 24.09 -16.72 20.67
N LYS A 507 22.77 -16.80 20.54
CA LYS A 507 22.10 -17.81 19.72
C LYS A 507 22.06 -17.32 18.27
N VAL A 508 22.52 -18.14 17.34
CA VAL A 508 22.52 -17.82 15.91
C VAL A 508 21.70 -18.85 15.16
N ASP A 509 20.57 -18.43 14.64
CA ASP A 509 19.67 -19.26 13.82
C ASP A 509 19.74 -18.79 12.37
N ILE A 510 19.96 -19.72 11.45
CA ILE A 510 20.09 -19.46 10.01
C ILE A 510 18.91 -20.08 9.30
N TYR A 511 18.15 -19.25 8.59
CA TYR A 511 16.94 -19.65 7.88
C TYR A 511 17.12 -19.48 6.37
N LYS A 512 16.65 -20.48 5.64
CA LYS A 512 16.56 -20.48 4.18
C LYS A 512 15.33 -21.26 3.76
N ASN A 513 14.61 -20.76 2.76
CA ASN A 513 13.42 -21.43 2.20
C ASN A 513 12.33 -21.78 3.25
N GLY A 514 12.18 -20.97 4.29
CA GLY A 514 11.19 -21.18 5.34
C GLY A 514 11.62 -22.19 6.41
N GLU A 515 12.88 -22.59 6.45
CA GLU A 515 13.40 -23.59 7.40
C GLU A 515 14.65 -23.09 8.11
N CYS A 516 14.80 -23.45 9.38
CA CYS A 516 16.03 -23.27 10.12
C CYS A 516 17.03 -24.34 9.69
N ILE A 517 17.98 -23.94 8.85
CA ILE A 517 18.99 -24.88 8.31
C ILE A 517 20.18 -25.08 9.26
N LYS A 518 20.35 -24.16 10.22
CA LYS A 518 21.45 -24.25 11.20
C LYS A 518 21.10 -23.43 12.45
N SER A 519 21.37 -24.00 13.61
CA SER A 519 21.24 -23.30 14.90
C SER A 519 22.54 -23.53 15.69
N ASN A 520 23.16 -22.43 16.14
CA ASN A 520 24.44 -22.48 16.86
C ASN A 520 24.39 -21.55 18.08
N SER A 521 25.21 -21.93 19.07
CA SER A 521 25.59 -21.01 20.13
C SER A 521 26.97 -20.46 19.85
N LEU A 522 27.08 -19.13 19.75
CA LEU A 522 28.34 -18.46 19.38
C LEU A 522 28.83 -17.57 20.53
N SER A 523 29.94 -17.95 21.13
CA SER A 523 30.59 -17.08 22.11
C SER A 523 31.47 -16.06 21.37
N LEU A 524 31.12 -14.78 21.48
CA LEU A 524 31.85 -13.67 20.86
C LEU A 524 32.55 -12.84 21.93
N LYS A 525 33.79 -12.45 21.66
CA LYS A 525 34.54 -11.46 22.46
C LYS A 525 34.51 -10.11 21.76
N ALA A 526 34.47 -9.04 22.52
CA ALA A 526 34.44 -7.68 21.98
C ALA A 526 35.62 -7.43 21.02
N GLY A 527 35.32 -6.93 19.84
CA GLY A 527 36.30 -6.61 18.79
C GLY A 527 36.93 -7.82 18.10
N ILE A 528 36.55 -9.06 18.46
CA ILE A 528 37.09 -10.28 17.83
C ILE A 528 36.06 -10.88 16.91
N SER A 529 36.40 -11.00 15.62
CA SER A 529 35.55 -11.67 14.63
C SER A 529 35.60 -13.20 14.79
N ARG A 530 34.42 -13.82 14.72
CA ARG A 530 34.28 -15.28 14.58
C ARG A 530 33.44 -15.61 13.36
N SER A 531 33.85 -16.66 12.67
CA SER A 531 33.18 -17.08 11.44
C SER A 531 32.22 -18.24 11.68
N ILE A 532 31.07 -18.18 10.99
CA ILE A 532 30.12 -19.27 10.84
C ILE A 532 30.11 -19.67 9.37
N THR A 533 30.21 -20.95 9.11
CA THR A 533 30.08 -21.49 7.75
C THR A 533 28.62 -21.77 7.45
N VAL A 534 28.13 -21.26 6.34
CA VAL A 534 26.77 -21.49 5.80
C VAL A 534 26.93 -22.21 4.47
N GLU A 535 26.54 -23.46 4.42
CA GLU A 535 26.69 -24.33 3.25
C GLU A 535 25.40 -24.42 2.42
N GLY A 536 25.53 -24.83 1.16
CA GLY A 536 24.42 -25.12 0.30
C GLY A 536 23.62 -23.88 -0.15
N ILE A 537 24.30 -22.73 -0.28
CA ILE A 537 23.70 -21.47 -0.72
C ILE A 537 23.83 -21.33 -2.23
N ARG A 538 22.74 -21.04 -2.91
CA ARG A 538 22.72 -20.66 -4.33
C ARG A 538 22.74 -19.13 -4.46
N MET A 539 23.12 -18.63 -5.63
CA MET A 539 23.15 -17.18 -5.87
C MET A 539 21.74 -16.55 -5.83
N ASP A 540 20.72 -17.34 -6.10
CA ASP A 540 19.32 -16.87 -6.06
C ASP A 540 18.67 -17.00 -4.68
N ASP A 541 19.35 -17.55 -3.68
CA ASP A 541 18.84 -17.65 -2.31
C ASP A 541 18.91 -16.30 -1.57
N ILE A 542 17.98 -16.10 -0.65
CA ILE A 542 18.10 -15.14 0.44
C ILE A 542 18.21 -15.91 1.76
N VAL A 543 19.23 -15.59 2.52
CA VAL A 543 19.50 -16.21 3.82
C VAL A 543 19.21 -15.20 4.92
N PHE A 544 18.41 -15.61 5.89
CA PHE A 544 18.10 -14.86 7.08
C PHE A 544 18.95 -15.39 8.25
N VAL A 545 19.69 -14.53 8.90
CA VAL A 545 20.52 -14.89 10.05
C VAL A 545 20.07 -14.11 11.26
N SER A 546 19.33 -14.78 12.15
CA SER A 546 18.86 -14.20 13.42
C SER A 546 19.92 -14.41 14.49
N ILE A 547 20.30 -13.34 15.19
CA ILE A 547 21.31 -13.35 16.25
C ILE A 547 20.69 -12.70 17.49
N ARG A 548 20.51 -13.50 18.55
CA ARG A 548 19.81 -13.14 19.79
C ARG A 548 20.63 -13.33 21.04
#